data_379b39a4710d261d1c6a5279ea16f94a
#
_entry.id   379b39a4710d261d1c6a5279ea16f94a
#
_cell.length_a   1.000
_cell.length_b   1.000
_cell.length_c   1.000
_cell.angle_alpha   90.00
_cell.angle_beta   90.00
_cell.angle_gamma   90.00
#
_symmetry.space_group_name_H-M   'P 1'
#
loop_
_entity.id
_entity.type
_entity.pdbx_description
1 polymer ?
#
loop_
_entity_poly.entity_id
_entity_poly.type
_entity_poly.pdbx_seq_one_letter_code
_entity_poly.pdbx_strand_id
1 'polypeptide(L)'
;MQTDTRPAETPAPNERPMSETTATLLVVVTSILMGSVPVFARELTDAGLSAVSVSFYRNLLGAVVLFRLLRFDGARRSATLWALGAGCGMGLGWTAYVRAVEVVPVSTAGVIYMSYPLFAIVLAWALFRETPSRRAMISGMIVLLASIVAMGPELGGETDVLVVAFAAPLSFGFAVAVLTERLASLRPIERVAPIAFGSTVGLLPIMATQPFDASIPSSLSTWVLALGIALFTAIGPQWMYSSAAPRVGSARAAVAGSVELPMMFLVGYLWFDEVL
;
A
#
# COMPACT_ATOMS: atom_id res chain seq x y z
N MET A 1 -18.92 5.54 -27.77
CA MET A 1 -19.48 4.66 -26.73
C MET A 1 -18.90 3.27 -27.00
N GLN A 2 -17.65 3.04 -26.56
CA GLN A 2 -16.99 1.75 -26.72
C GLN A 2 -17.30 0.94 -25.47
N THR A 3 -18.06 -0.12 -25.63
CA THR A 3 -18.35 -1.10 -24.57
C THR A 3 -17.04 -1.80 -24.22
N ASP A 4 -16.62 -1.65 -22.96
CA ASP A 4 -15.48 -2.37 -22.37
C ASP A 4 -15.82 -3.87 -22.34
N THR A 5 -15.32 -4.59 -23.35
CA THR A 5 -15.47 -6.05 -23.48
C THR A 5 -14.28 -6.78 -22.89
N ARG A 6 -13.85 -6.43 -21.66
CA ARG A 6 -12.91 -7.30 -20.95
C ARG A 6 -13.66 -8.59 -20.58
N PRO A 7 -13.12 -9.78 -20.89
CA PRO A 7 -13.74 -11.03 -20.47
C PRO A 7 -13.82 -11.06 -18.95
N ALA A 8 -15.01 -11.26 -18.39
CA ALA A 8 -15.17 -11.54 -16.97
C ALA A 8 -14.28 -12.74 -16.61
N GLU A 9 -13.40 -12.56 -15.62
CA GLU A 9 -12.59 -13.66 -15.08
C GLU A 9 -13.56 -14.80 -14.66
N THR A 10 -13.43 -15.94 -15.30
CA THR A 10 -14.20 -17.15 -14.93
C THR A 10 -13.71 -17.57 -13.53
N PRO A 11 -14.57 -17.59 -12.51
CA PRO A 11 -14.17 -17.99 -11.16
C PRO A 11 -13.68 -19.44 -11.16
N ALA A 12 -12.65 -19.73 -10.38
CA ALA A 12 -12.15 -21.08 -10.18
C ALA A 12 -13.27 -22.00 -9.64
N PRO A 13 -13.32 -23.31 -10.02
CA PRO A 13 -14.48 -24.18 -9.90
C PRO A 13 -15.03 -24.46 -8.49
N ASN A 14 -14.46 -23.91 -7.42
CA ASN A 14 -14.83 -24.25 -6.03
C ASN A 14 -15.03 -23.06 -5.07
N GLU A 15 -15.03 -21.82 -5.53
CA GLU A 15 -15.34 -20.68 -4.68
C GLU A 15 -16.82 -20.31 -4.81
N ARG A 16 -17.59 -20.41 -3.71
CA ARG A 16 -18.93 -19.83 -3.65
C ARG A 16 -18.82 -18.36 -4.05
N PRO A 17 -19.65 -17.88 -4.98
CA PRO A 17 -19.55 -16.50 -5.43
C PRO A 17 -19.80 -15.56 -4.24
N MET A 18 -18.75 -14.81 -3.85
CA MET A 18 -18.87 -13.76 -2.83
C MET A 18 -19.89 -12.74 -3.33
N SER A 19 -20.87 -12.39 -2.49
CA SER A 19 -21.85 -11.35 -2.83
C SER A 19 -21.17 -9.99 -3.02
N GLU A 20 -21.74 -9.13 -3.83
CA GLU A 20 -21.23 -7.77 -4.07
C GLU A 20 -21.18 -6.97 -2.75
N THR A 21 -22.16 -7.12 -1.89
CA THR A 21 -22.21 -6.51 -0.56
C THR A 21 -21.05 -6.99 0.32
N THR A 22 -20.81 -8.31 0.37
CA THR A 22 -19.68 -8.87 1.13
C THR A 22 -18.35 -8.36 0.59
N ALA A 23 -18.19 -8.28 -0.72
CA ALA A 23 -16.97 -7.75 -1.34
C ALA A 23 -16.77 -6.26 -0.99
N THR A 24 -17.83 -5.44 -1.03
CA THR A 24 -17.75 -4.03 -0.61
C THR A 24 -17.36 -3.89 0.86
N LEU A 25 -17.98 -4.68 1.75
CA LEU A 25 -17.62 -4.69 3.18
C LEU A 25 -16.16 -5.10 3.40
N LEU A 26 -15.65 -6.07 2.67
CA LEU A 26 -14.23 -6.45 2.76
C LEU A 26 -13.30 -5.32 2.32
N VAL A 27 -13.65 -4.54 1.30
CA VAL A 27 -12.86 -3.35 0.91
C VAL A 27 -12.88 -2.31 2.03
N VAL A 28 -14.04 -2.03 2.65
CA VAL A 28 -14.14 -1.12 3.80
C VAL A 28 -13.30 -1.60 4.97
N VAL A 29 -13.40 -2.88 5.35
CA VAL A 29 -12.59 -3.45 6.44
C VAL A 29 -11.10 -3.35 6.12
N THR A 30 -10.72 -3.65 4.89
CA THR A 30 -9.32 -3.46 4.43
C THR A 30 -8.86 -2.03 4.65
N SER A 31 -9.68 -1.04 4.26
CA SER A 31 -9.35 0.39 4.38
C SER A 31 -9.22 0.84 5.83
N ILE A 32 -10.09 0.34 6.72
CA ILE A 32 -9.97 0.57 8.17
C ILE A 32 -8.64 0.02 8.71
N LEU A 33 -8.30 -1.21 8.33
CA LEU A 33 -7.04 -1.84 8.74
C LEU A 33 -5.82 -1.08 8.20
N MET A 34 -5.87 -0.64 6.95
CA MET A 34 -4.79 0.15 6.34
C MET A 34 -4.66 1.53 7.01
N GLY A 35 -5.77 2.18 7.38
CA GLY A 35 -5.78 3.43 8.12
C GLY A 35 -5.17 3.33 9.53
N SER A 36 -5.01 2.13 10.09
CA SER A 36 -4.34 1.91 11.38
C SER A 36 -2.80 1.77 11.29
N VAL A 37 -2.23 1.77 10.08
CA VAL A 37 -0.77 1.67 9.88
C VAL A 37 0.02 2.66 10.74
N PRO A 38 -0.37 3.95 10.85
CA PRO A 38 0.38 4.93 11.63
C PRO A 38 0.56 4.56 13.10
N VAL A 39 -0.45 3.91 13.72
CA VAL A 39 -0.36 3.46 15.12
C VAL A 39 0.81 2.52 15.29
N PHE A 40 0.84 1.43 14.51
CA PHE A 40 1.94 0.46 14.58
C PHE A 40 3.27 1.07 14.18
N ALA A 41 3.28 1.92 13.15
CA ALA A 41 4.51 2.53 12.65
C ALA A 41 5.16 3.39 13.72
N ARG A 42 4.39 4.30 14.35
CA ARG A 42 4.90 5.22 15.35
C ARG A 42 5.30 4.48 16.63
N GLU A 43 4.48 3.56 17.13
CA GLU A 43 4.83 2.73 18.29
C GLU A 43 6.12 1.92 18.10
N LEU A 44 6.37 1.42 16.88
CA LEU A 44 7.60 0.70 16.57
C LEU A 44 8.81 1.63 16.45
N THR A 45 8.65 2.83 15.89
CA THR A 45 9.74 3.82 15.82
C THR A 45 10.05 4.42 17.19
N ASP A 46 9.05 4.68 18.01
CA ASP A 46 9.21 5.13 19.40
C ASP A 46 9.90 4.04 20.28
N ALA A 47 9.70 2.77 19.94
CA ALA A 47 10.42 1.65 20.53
C ALA A 47 11.88 1.50 20.01
N GLY A 48 12.35 2.40 19.15
CA GLY A 48 13.71 2.49 18.65
C GLY A 48 13.99 1.81 17.31
N LEU A 49 12.97 1.23 16.63
CA LEU A 49 13.19 0.66 15.30
C LEU A 49 13.31 1.77 14.25
N SER A 50 14.20 1.59 13.29
CA SER A 50 14.26 2.48 12.12
C SER A 50 13.04 2.30 11.21
N ALA A 51 12.67 3.34 10.47
CA ALA A 51 11.60 3.28 9.47
C ALA A 51 11.79 2.15 8.43
N VAL A 52 13.06 1.86 8.10
CA VAL A 52 13.43 0.72 7.23
C VAL A 52 13.05 -0.60 7.90
N SER A 53 13.38 -0.75 9.19
CA SER A 53 13.09 -1.97 9.96
C SER A 53 11.59 -2.20 10.09
N VAL A 54 10.82 -1.16 10.37
CA VAL A 54 9.36 -1.23 10.43
C VAL A 54 8.78 -1.72 9.11
N SER A 55 9.21 -1.13 7.99
CA SER A 55 8.77 -1.52 6.65
C SER A 55 9.22 -2.93 6.28
N PHE A 56 10.42 -3.34 6.70
CA PHE A 56 10.95 -4.67 6.50
C PHE A 56 10.11 -5.73 7.24
N TYR A 57 9.89 -5.59 8.55
CA TYR A 57 9.09 -6.54 9.32
C TYR A 57 7.63 -6.59 8.88
N ARG A 58 7.07 -5.47 8.44
CA ARG A 58 5.72 -5.42 7.87
C ARG A 58 5.54 -6.41 6.71
N ASN A 59 6.56 -6.60 5.87
CA ASN A 59 6.49 -7.47 4.70
C ASN A 59 7.13 -8.85 4.91
N LEU A 60 8.08 -8.99 5.85
CA LEU A 60 8.84 -10.21 6.08
C LEU A 60 7.95 -11.42 6.37
N LEU A 61 6.94 -11.26 7.24
CA LEU A 61 6.04 -12.35 7.57
C LEU A 61 5.30 -12.87 6.33
N GLY A 62 4.83 -11.95 5.49
CA GLY A 62 4.20 -12.29 4.20
C GLY A 62 5.16 -13.02 3.27
N ALA A 63 6.40 -12.54 3.17
CA ALA A 63 7.43 -13.17 2.36
C ALA A 63 7.73 -14.58 2.83
N VAL A 64 7.90 -14.80 4.15
CA VAL A 64 8.20 -16.12 4.73
C VAL A 64 7.02 -17.09 4.64
N VAL A 65 5.79 -16.64 4.95
CA VAL A 65 4.62 -17.52 4.96
C VAL A 65 4.17 -17.88 3.55
N LEU A 66 4.24 -16.91 2.62
CA LEU A 66 3.69 -17.08 1.28
C LEU A 66 4.73 -17.40 0.21
N PHE A 67 6.02 -17.61 0.54
CA PHE A 67 7.08 -17.84 -0.45
C PHE A 67 6.78 -19.01 -1.41
N ARG A 68 6.10 -20.05 -0.93
CA ARG A 68 5.69 -21.20 -1.74
C ARG A 68 4.66 -20.88 -2.82
N LEU A 69 4.05 -19.71 -2.76
CA LEU A 69 3.09 -19.21 -3.76
C LEU A 69 3.77 -18.41 -4.88
N LEU A 70 5.08 -18.21 -4.83
CA LEU A 70 5.83 -17.62 -5.94
C LEU A 70 5.74 -18.54 -7.17
N ARG A 71 5.29 -17.99 -8.29
CA ARG A 71 5.10 -18.73 -9.54
C ARG A 71 6.03 -18.21 -10.63
N PHE A 72 6.96 -19.07 -11.06
CA PHE A 72 7.92 -18.76 -12.12
C PHE A 72 7.71 -19.59 -13.39
N ASP A 73 6.55 -20.21 -13.54
CA ASP A 73 6.17 -21.06 -14.66
C ASP A 73 5.51 -20.26 -15.79
N GLY A 74 5.96 -20.46 -17.03
CA GLY A 74 5.32 -19.94 -18.24
C GLY A 74 4.91 -18.47 -18.19
N ALA A 75 3.63 -18.20 -18.47
CA ALA A 75 3.05 -16.84 -18.48
C ALA A 75 3.07 -16.14 -17.11
N ARG A 76 3.10 -16.92 -16.01
CA ARG A 76 3.11 -16.36 -14.64
C ARG A 76 4.45 -15.75 -14.26
N ARG A 77 5.56 -16.21 -14.90
CA ARG A 77 6.90 -15.68 -14.63
C ARG A 77 6.97 -14.16 -14.82
N SER A 78 6.45 -13.65 -15.93
CA SER A 78 6.44 -12.21 -16.18
C SER A 78 5.64 -11.45 -15.12
N ALA A 79 4.44 -11.92 -14.77
CA ALA A 79 3.62 -11.32 -13.74
C ALA A 79 4.32 -11.33 -12.37
N THR A 80 4.95 -12.45 -11.99
CA THR A 80 5.71 -12.56 -10.75
C THR A 80 6.88 -11.59 -10.71
N LEU A 81 7.62 -11.41 -11.81
CA LEU A 81 8.74 -10.45 -11.88
C LEU A 81 8.25 -8.99 -11.76
N TRP A 82 7.14 -8.65 -12.41
CA TRP A 82 6.52 -7.33 -12.25
C TRP A 82 6.06 -7.09 -10.81
N ALA A 83 5.46 -8.10 -10.18
CA ALA A 83 5.02 -8.01 -8.79
C ALA A 83 6.21 -7.90 -7.80
N LEU A 84 7.33 -8.59 -8.06
CA LEU A 84 8.57 -8.44 -7.29
C LEU A 84 9.11 -7.01 -7.39
N GLY A 85 9.17 -6.44 -8.60
CA GLY A 85 9.60 -5.07 -8.82
C GLY A 85 8.68 -4.05 -8.14
N ALA A 86 7.36 -4.25 -8.25
CA ALA A 86 6.37 -3.44 -7.56
C ALA A 86 6.51 -3.54 -6.04
N GLY A 87 6.75 -4.75 -5.51
CA GLY A 87 7.04 -4.99 -4.11
C GLY A 87 8.27 -4.24 -3.62
N CYS A 88 9.38 -4.30 -4.38
CA CYS A 88 10.59 -3.56 -4.06
C CYS A 88 10.32 -2.05 -3.95
N GLY A 89 9.63 -1.46 -4.93
CA GLY A 89 9.17 -0.07 -4.87
C GLY A 89 8.29 0.22 -3.66
N MET A 90 7.34 -0.68 -3.35
CA MET A 90 6.46 -0.53 -2.18
C MET A 90 7.22 -0.56 -0.86
N GLY A 91 8.23 -1.41 -0.70
CA GLY A 91 9.07 -1.43 0.50
C GLY A 91 9.73 -0.07 0.75
N LEU A 92 10.34 0.50 -0.29
CA LEU A 92 10.93 1.83 -0.24
C LEU A 92 9.89 2.93 0.04
N GLY A 93 8.74 2.87 -0.63
CA GLY A 93 7.64 3.81 -0.41
C GLY A 93 7.09 3.76 1.01
N TRP A 94 6.92 2.58 1.59
CA TRP A 94 6.50 2.43 2.98
C TRP A 94 7.53 2.95 3.97
N THR A 95 8.83 2.76 3.68
CA THR A 95 9.90 3.39 4.47
C THR A 95 9.77 4.92 4.45
N ALA A 96 9.53 5.49 3.27
CA ALA A 96 9.30 6.93 3.15
C ALA A 96 8.03 7.39 3.90
N TYR A 97 6.96 6.60 3.88
CA TYR A 97 5.75 6.88 4.66
C TYR A 97 6.00 6.85 6.18
N VAL A 98 6.69 5.82 6.68
CA VAL A 98 7.03 5.74 8.10
C VAL A 98 7.88 6.92 8.52
N ARG A 99 8.88 7.32 7.72
CA ARG A 99 9.65 8.54 7.97
C ARG A 99 8.78 9.80 8.00
N ALA A 100 7.80 9.90 7.11
CA ALA A 100 6.89 11.04 7.11
C ALA A 100 6.08 11.13 8.40
N VAL A 101 5.48 10.02 8.89
CA VAL A 101 4.67 10.04 10.12
C VAL A 101 5.49 10.22 11.40
N GLU A 102 6.82 10.10 11.36
CA GLU A 102 7.70 10.51 12.49
C GLU A 102 7.75 12.03 12.67
N VAL A 103 7.53 12.79 11.59
CA VAL A 103 7.85 14.22 11.51
C VAL A 103 6.62 15.08 11.28
N VAL A 104 5.67 14.61 10.46
CA VAL A 104 4.43 15.34 10.16
C VAL A 104 3.22 14.65 10.76
N PRO A 105 2.10 15.38 11.00
CA PRO A 105 0.85 14.79 11.44
C PRO A 105 0.39 13.63 10.55
N VAL A 106 -0.21 12.61 11.16
CA VAL A 106 -0.72 11.43 10.44
C VAL A 106 -1.77 11.82 9.41
N SER A 107 -2.59 12.82 9.73
CA SER A 107 -3.57 13.40 8.81
C SER A 107 -2.91 13.96 7.54
N THR A 108 -1.83 14.73 7.69
CA THR A 108 -1.05 15.29 6.58
C THR A 108 -0.40 14.18 5.74
N ALA A 109 0.27 13.23 6.39
CA ALA A 109 0.86 12.08 5.70
C ALA A 109 -0.19 11.27 4.94
N GLY A 110 -1.38 11.09 5.52
CA GLY A 110 -2.52 10.42 4.89
C GLY A 110 -3.02 11.14 3.65
N VAL A 111 -3.16 12.47 3.69
CA VAL A 111 -3.58 13.26 2.52
C VAL A 111 -2.55 13.19 1.39
N ILE A 112 -1.25 13.26 1.72
CA ILE A 112 -0.18 13.08 0.72
C ILE A 112 -0.27 11.69 0.09
N TYR A 113 -0.42 10.65 0.91
CA TYR A 113 -0.53 9.27 0.45
C TYR A 113 -1.73 9.07 -0.48
N MET A 114 -2.87 9.73 -0.23
CA MET A 114 -4.08 9.65 -1.06
C MET A 114 -3.88 10.23 -2.48
N SER A 115 -2.75 10.85 -2.80
CA SER A 115 -2.41 11.24 -4.17
C SER A 115 -2.01 10.06 -5.08
N TYR A 116 -1.84 8.84 -4.55
CA TYR A 116 -1.45 7.65 -5.31
C TYR A 116 -2.31 7.35 -6.56
N PRO A 117 -3.62 7.66 -6.62
CA PRO A 117 -4.40 7.38 -7.84
C PRO A 117 -3.90 8.16 -9.06
N LEU A 118 -3.41 9.39 -8.87
CA LEU A 118 -2.80 10.14 -9.97
C LEU A 118 -1.54 9.45 -10.46
N PHE A 119 -0.66 9.03 -9.54
CA PHE A 119 0.56 8.28 -9.91
C PHE A 119 0.22 6.96 -10.58
N ALA A 120 -0.80 6.23 -10.12
CA ALA A 120 -1.26 5.00 -10.76
C ALA A 120 -1.68 5.25 -12.22
N ILE A 121 -2.48 6.29 -12.46
CA ILE A 121 -2.94 6.68 -13.81
C ILE A 121 -1.76 7.07 -14.71
N VAL A 122 -0.88 7.94 -14.22
CA VAL A 122 0.28 8.41 -14.98
C VAL A 122 1.23 7.27 -15.32
N LEU A 123 1.49 6.37 -14.35
CA LEU A 123 2.38 5.22 -14.56
C LEU A 123 1.75 4.15 -15.45
N ALA A 124 0.43 3.91 -15.35
CA ALA A 124 -0.28 3.03 -16.27
C ALA A 124 -0.19 3.55 -17.72
N TRP A 125 -0.34 4.84 -17.91
CA TRP A 125 -0.16 5.47 -19.22
C TRP A 125 1.29 5.39 -19.71
N ALA A 126 2.26 5.77 -18.89
CA ALA A 126 3.66 5.85 -19.28
C ALA A 126 4.29 4.47 -19.55
N LEU A 127 3.98 3.46 -18.72
CA LEU A 127 4.60 2.14 -18.77
C LEU A 127 3.81 1.13 -19.61
N PHE A 128 2.47 1.24 -19.60
CA PHE A 128 1.59 0.25 -20.22
C PHE A 128 0.74 0.83 -21.37
N ARG A 129 0.91 2.14 -21.68
CA ARG A 129 0.20 2.86 -22.75
C ARG A 129 -1.33 2.88 -22.58
N GLU A 130 -1.80 2.73 -21.35
CA GLU A 130 -3.21 2.87 -21.01
C GLU A 130 -3.61 4.36 -21.09
N THR A 131 -4.52 4.71 -22.01
CA THR A 131 -4.93 6.11 -22.21
C THR A 131 -5.89 6.53 -21.09
N PRO A 132 -5.49 7.49 -20.22
CA PRO A 132 -6.35 7.90 -19.12
C PRO A 132 -7.56 8.70 -19.61
N SER A 133 -8.69 8.53 -18.92
CA SER A 133 -9.83 9.41 -19.17
C SER A 133 -9.55 10.81 -18.63
N ARG A 134 -10.08 11.84 -19.31
CA ARG A 134 -9.94 13.25 -18.83
C ARG A 134 -10.48 13.44 -17.42
N ARG A 135 -11.57 12.74 -17.06
CA ARG A 135 -12.15 12.78 -15.71
C ARG A 135 -11.18 12.23 -14.66
N ALA A 136 -10.56 11.09 -14.94
CA ALA A 136 -9.59 10.47 -14.02
C ALA A 136 -8.38 11.39 -13.80
N MET A 137 -7.84 12.01 -14.86
CA MET A 137 -6.74 12.97 -14.76
C MET A 137 -7.11 14.19 -13.93
N ILE A 138 -8.29 14.79 -14.16
CA ILE A 138 -8.76 15.95 -13.41
C ILE A 138 -8.93 15.57 -11.92
N SER A 139 -9.58 14.44 -11.61
CA SER A 139 -9.77 13.99 -10.24
C SER A 139 -8.44 13.75 -9.53
N GLY A 140 -7.49 13.08 -10.19
CA GLY A 140 -6.16 12.86 -9.63
C GLY A 140 -5.39 14.16 -9.38
N MET A 141 -5.51 15.13 -10.29
CA MET A 141 -4.88 16.45 -10.12
C MET A 141 -5.50 17.23 -8.95
N ILE A 142 -6.81 17.17 -8.77
CA ILE A 142 -7.49 17.81 -7.62
C ILE A 142 -6.98 17.20 -6.31
N VAL A 143 -6.84 15.87 -6.23
CA VAL A 143 -6.32 15.20 -5.04
C VAL A 143 -4.86 15.60 -4.78
N LEU A 144 -4.01 15.66 -5.83
CA LEU A 144 -2.63 16.12 -5.68
C LEU A 144 -2.56 17.58 -5.17
N LEU A 145 -3.36 18.49 -5.74
CA LEU A 145 -3.41 19.87 -5.28
C LEU A 145 -3.90 19.98 -3.83
N ALA A 146 -4.91 19.20 -3.46
CA ALA A 146 -5.37 19.12 -2.07
C ALA A 146 -4.26 18.61 -1.14
N SER A 147 -3.47 17.61 -1.57
CA SER A 147 -2.32 17.11 -0.82
C SER A 147 -1.26 18.19 -0.61
N ILE A 148 -0.97 19.00 -1.64
CA ILE A 148 0.00 20.10 -1.56
C ILE A 148 -0.52 21.19 -0.60
N VAL A 149 -1.82 21.54 -0.65
CA VAL A 149 -2.42 22.52 0.25
C VAL A 149 -2.42 22.03 1.70
N ALA A 150 -2.68 20.74 1.93
CA ALA A 150 -2.66 20.13 3.26
C ALA A 150 -1.26 20.13 3.91
N MET A 151 -0.19 20.26 3.12
CA MET A 151 1.17 20.41 3.66
C MET A 151 1.37 21.70 4.44
N GLY A 152 0.54 22.73 4.20
CA GLY A 152 0.53 24.00 4.94
C GLY A 152 1.84 24.81 4.84
N PRO A 153 1.83 26.08 5.26
CA PRO A 153 3.02 26.94 5.25
C PRO A 153 3.99 26.69 6.43
N GLU A 154 3.59 25.91 7.43
CA GLU A 154 4.36 25.71 8.67
C GLU A 154 5.51 24.71 8.53
N LEU A 155 5.64 24.07 7.37
CA LEU A 155 6.67 23.06 7.10
C LEU A 155 8.03 23.63 6.68
N GLY A 156 8.29 24.86 7.06
CA GLY A 156 9.45 25.68 6.65
C GLY A 156 10.86 25.19 7.04
N GLY A 157 11.03 23.94 7.46
CA GLY A 157 12.34 23.36 7.76
C GLY A 157 12.52 21.92 7.27
N GLU A 158 11.44 21.25 6.82
CA GLU A 158 11.41 19.81 6.56
C GLU A 158 10.94 19.48 5.13
N THR A 159 11.23 20.37 4.19
CA THR A 159 10.84 20.23 2.79
C THR A 159 11.36 18.93 2.16
N ASP A 160 12.53 18.48 2.55
CA ASP A 160 13.14 17.21 2.14
C ASP A 160 12.33 15.99 2.59
N VAL A 161 11.81 16.00 3.83
CA VAL A 161 10.94 14.93 4.35
C VAL A 161 9.64 14.85 3.55
N LEU A 162 9.07 15.99 3.20
CA LEU A 162 7.84 16.03 2.40
C LEU A 162 8.06 15.53 0.97
N VAL A 163 9.17 15.92 0.35
CA VAL A 163 9.54 15.37 -0.98
C VAL A 163 9.69 13.85 -0.88
N VAL A 164 10.32 13.35 0.17
CA VAL A 164 10.46 11.92 0.43
C VAL A 164 9.09 11.26 0.67
N ALA A 165 8.15 11.95 1.34
CA ALA A 165 6.80 11.43 1.58
C ALA A 165 6.05 11.08 0.29
N PHE A 166 6.28 11.81 -0.82
CA PHE A 166 5.70 11.49 -2.13
C PHE A 166 6.22 10.18 -2.74
N ALA A 167 7.32 9.62 -2.25
CA ALA A 167 7.77 8.30 -2.66
C ALA A 167 6.76 7.20 -2.29
N ALA A 168 5.98 7.38 -1.22
CA ALA A 168 4.94 6.43 -0.83
C ALA A 168 3.80 6.35 -1.87
N PRO A 169 3.08 7.45 -2.20
CA PRO A 169 2.02 7.41 -3.21
C PRO A 169 2.54 7.06 -4.62
N LEU A 170 3.76 7.47 -4.98
CA LEU A 170 4.39 7.07 -6.24
C LEU A 170 4.59 5.55 -6.31
N SER A 171 5.15 4.95 -5.26
CA SER A 171 5.41 3.51 -5.20
C SER A 171 4.13 2.70 -5.15
N PHE A 172 3.14 3.16 -4.40
CA PHE A 172 1.84 2.51 -4.34
C PHE A 172 1.08 2.64 -5.66
N GLY A 173 1.12 3.81 -6.29
CA GLY A 173 0.59 4.03 -7.63
C GLY A 173 1.22 3.10 -8.67
N PHE A 174 2.54 2.89 -8.59
CA PHE A 174 3.23 1.91 -9.42
C PHE A 174 2.71 0.48 -9.17
N ALA A 175 2.57 0.09 -7.91
CA ALA A 175 2.05 -1.24 -7.56
C ALA A 175 0.60 -1.44 -8.05
N VAL A 176 -0.25 -0.42 -7.96
CA VAL A 176 -1.62 -0.45 -8.50
C VAL A 176 -1.61 -0.58 -10.02
N ALA A 177 -0.79 0.19 -10.72
CA ALA A 177 -0.65 0.08 -12.18
C ALA A 177 -0.18 -1.33 -12.60
N VAL A 178 0.82 -1.90 -11.91
CA VAL A 178 1.27 -3.28 -12.16
C VAL A 178 0.16 -4.29 -11.86
N LEU A 179 -0.57 -4.12 -10.75
CA LEU A 179 -1.66 -5.00 -10.33
C LEU A 179 -2.74 -5.09 -11.41
N THR A 180 -3.13 -3.97 -11.98
CA THR A 180 -4.20 -3.90 -13.00
C THR A 180 -3.73 -4.42 -14.36
N GLU A 181 -2.50 -4.09 -14.75
CA GLU A 181 -2.06 -4.33 -16.14
C GLU A 181 -1.26 -5.64 -16.31
N ARG A 182 -0.65 -6.17 -15.25
CA ARG A 182 0.32 -7.28 -15.38
C ARG A 182 0.01 -8.52 -14.53
N LEU A 183 -0.83 -8.42 -13.50
CA LEU A 183 -1.02 -9.51 -12.56
C LEU A 183 -2.30 -10.34 -12.78
N ALA A 184 -3.00 -10.19 -13.91
CA ALA A 184 -4.23 -10.91 -14.20
C ALA A 184 -4.05 -12.45 -14.23
N SER A 185 -2.86 -12.95 -14.60
CA SER A 185 -2.54 -14.38 -14.63
C SER A 185 -2.30 -15.01 -13.25
N LEU A 186 -2.20 -14.20 -12.18
CA LEU A 186 -2.00 -14.65 -10.81
C LEU A 186 -3.32 -14.58 -10.03
N ARG A 187 -3.60 -15.62 -9.23
CA ARG A 187 -4.73 -15.59 -8.29
C ARG A 187 -4.48 -14.53 -7.20
N PRO A 188 -5.52 -13.99 -6.54
CA PRO A 188 -5.36 -12.92 -5.55
C PRO A 188 -4.29 -13.19 -4.50
N ILE A 189 -4.26 -14.39 -3.92
CA ILE A 189 -3.23 -14.75 -2.92
C ILE A 189 -1.82 -14.90 -3.55
N GLU A 190 -1.74 -15.31 -4.81
CA GLU A 190 -0.47 -15.42 -5.54
C GLU A 190 0.11 -14.05 -5.91
N ARG A 191 -0.68 -12.97 -5.87
CA ARG A 191 -0.23 -11.58 -6.07
C ARG A 191 0.45 -11.03 -4.82
N VAL A 192 -0.01 -11.42 -3.62
CA VAL A 192 0.53 -10.95 -2.34
C VAL A 192 1.96 -11.46 -2.11
N ALA A 193 2.22 -12.74 -2.42
CA ALA A 193 3.52 -13.37 -2.19
C ALA A 193 4.71 -12.63 -2.83
N PRO A 194 4.72 -12.36 -4.15
CA PRO A 194 5.86 -11.68 -4.78
C PRO A 194 5.97 -10.21 -4.37
N ILE A 195 4.87 -9.53 -4.05
CA ILE A 195 4.92 -8.16 -3.54
C ILE A 195 5.61 -8.14 -2.16
N ALA A 196 5.20 -9.00 -1.23
CA ALA A 196 5.82 -9.09 0.09
C ALA A 196 7.30 -9.51 0.00
N PHE A 197 7.61 -10.49 -0.85
CA PHE A 197 8.99 -10.94 -1.08
C PHE A 197 9.85 -9.84 -1.72
N GLY A 198 9.35 -9.14 -2.73
CA GLY A 198 10.03 -8.03 -3.38
C GLY A 198 10.30 -6.88 -2.41
N SER A 199 9.33 -6.52 -1.56
CA SER A 199 9.51 -5.51 -0.51
C SER A 199 10.60 -5.91 0.47
N THR A 200 10.58 -7.15 0.94
CA THR A 200 11.57 -7.66 1.90
C THR A 200 12.98 -7.67 1.30
N VAL A 201 13.14 -8.26 0.12
CA VAL A 201 14.45 -8.36 -0.56
C VAL A 201 14.98 -6.99 -0.97
N GLY A 202 14.11 -6.11 -1.46
CA GLY A 202 14.48 -4.75 -1.85
C GLY A 202 14.98 -3.90 -0.69
N LEU A 203 14.52 -4.17 0.53
CA LEU A 203 14.97 -3.47 1.74
C LEU A 203 16.23 -4.07 2.38
N LEU A 204 16.61 -5.31 2.05
CA LEU A 204 17.79 -5.96 2.66
C LEU A 204 19.09 -5.13 2.57
N PRO A 205 19.46 -4.52 1.44
CA PRO A 205 20.68 -3.72 1.36
C PRO A 205 20.67 -2.53 2.33
N ILE A 206 19.50 -1.85 2.46
CA ILE A 206 19.36 -0.69 3.35
C ILE A 206 19.28 -1.17 4.80
N MET A 207 18.60 -2.28 5.06
CA MET A 207 18.53 -2.90 6.39
C MET A 207 19.92 -3.25 6.92
N ALA A 208 20.81 -3.75 6.06
CA ALA A 208 22.19 -4.12 6.42
C ALA A 208 23.06 -2.91 6.81
N THR A 209 22.65 -1.68 6.49
CA THR A 209 23.36 -0.45 6.87
C THR A 209 22.82 0.18 8.16
N GLN A 210 21.71 -0.34 8.70
CA GLN A 210 21.12 0.20 9.92
C GLN A 210 21.91 -0.27 11.16
N PRO A 211 21.96 0.53 12.23
CA PRO A 211 22.48 0.09 13.52
C PRO A 211 21.72 -1.15 14.02
N PHE A 212 22.41 -2.06 14.68
CA PHE A 212 21.83 -3.34 15.12
C PHE A 212 20.64 -3.14 16.07
N ASP A 213 20.74 -2.20 16.99
CA ASP A 213 19.70 -1.82 17.95
C ASP A 213 18.46 -1.22 17.30
N ALA A 214 18.63 -0.48 16.19
CA ALA A 214 17.53 0.06 15.39
C ALA A 214 16.96 -0.95 14.35
N SER A 215 17.60 -2.12 14.25
CA SER A 215 17.24 -3.14 13.24
C SER A 215 16.39 -4.26 13.81
N ILE A 216 16.53 -4.59 15.08
CA ILE A 216 15.93 -5.78 15.70
C ILE A 216 15.03 -5.35 16.86
N PRO A 217 13.77 -5.85 16.92
CA PRO A 217 12.91 -5.61 18.06
C PRO A 217 13.55 -6.05 19.38
N SER A 218 13.67 -5.13 20.34
CA SER A 218 14.41 -5.34 21.60
C SER A 218 13.60 -6.07 22.68
N SER A 219 12.27 -6.10 22.55
CA SER A 219 11.36 -6.65 23.56
C SER A 219 10.27 -7.52 22.93
N LEU A 220 9.63 -8.36 23.77
CA LEU A 220 8.48 -9.16 23.34
C LEU A 220 7.33 -8.28 22.82
N SER A 221 7.08 -7.12 23.46
CA SER A 221 6.04 -6.18 23.03
C SER A 221 6.33 -5.63 21.63
N THR A 222 7.58 -5.27 21.33
CA THR A 222 8.01 -4.79 20.01
C THR A 222 7.85 -5.89 18.94
N TRP A 223 8.15 -7.15 19.28
CA TRP A 223 7.88 -8.29 18.38
C TRP A 223 6.39 -8.48 18.12
N VAL A 224 5.53 -8.35 19.14
CA VAL A 224 4.08 -8.43 18.98
C VAL A 224 3.56 -7.32 18.08
N LEU A 225 4.06 -6.08 18.24
CA LEU A 225 3.73 -4.96 17.34
C LEU A 225 4.21 -5.21 15.91
N ALA A 226 5.42 -5.76 15.71
CA ALA A 226 5.95 -6.11 14.40
C ALA A 226 5.13 -7.21 13.71
N LEU A 227 4.63 -8.19 14.45
CA LEU A 227 3.68 -9.18 13.95
C LEU A 227 2.31 -8.55 13.65
N GLY A 228 1.87 -7.64 14.53
CA GLY A 228 0.62 -6.90 14.38
C GLY A 228 0.60 -6.10 13.06
N ILE A 229 1.61 -5.27 12.81
CA ILE A 229 1.68 -4.49 11.57
C ILE A 229 1.69 -5.41 10.33
N ALA A 230 2.41 -6.54 10.37
CA ALA A 230 2.45 -7.48 9.26
C ALA A 230 1.10 -8.14 8.97
N LEU A 231 0.39 -8.59 10.01
CA LEU A 231 -0.89 -9.29 9.86
C LEU A 231 -2.03 -8.32 9.52
N PHE A 232 -2.16 -7.24 10.29
CA PHE A 232 -3.33 -6.34 10.21
C PHE A 232 -3.20 -5.28 9.13
N THR A 233 -1.99 -4.97 8.64
CA THR A 233 -1.80 -3.91 7.66
C THR A 233 -1.14 -4.35 6.35
N ALA A 234 -0.64 -5.59 6.27
CA ALA A 234 -0.06 -6.11 5.04
C ALA A 234 -0.77 -7.36 4.54
N ILE A 235 -0.56 -8.52 5.16
CA ILE A 235 -1.02 -9.82 4.63
C ILE A 235 -2.56 -9.84 4.53
N GLY A 236 -3.25 -9.58 5.63
CA GLY A 236 -4.71 -9.63 5.70
C GLY A 236 -5.37 -8.65 4.73
N PRO A 237 -5.08 -7.34 4.84
CA PRO A 237 -5.65 -6.34 3.95
C PRO A 237 -5.36 -6.57 2.48
N GLN A 238 -4.13 -6.93 2.11
CA GLN A 238 -3.78 -7.18 0.71
C GLN A 238 -4.52 -8.37 0.13
N TRP A 239 -4.66 -9.46 0.91
CA TRP A 239 -5.45 -10.60 0.48
C TRP A 239 -6.93 -10.26 0.33
N MET A 240 -7.53 -9.59 1.32
CA MET A 240 -8.93 -9.16 1.28
C MET A 240 -9.19 -8.23 0.08
N TYR A 241 -8.36 -7.21 -0.10
CA TYR A 241 -8.47 -6.27 -1.22
C TYR A 241 -8.34 -6.96 -2.57
N SER A 242 -7.31 -7.80 -2.75
CA SER A 242 -7.07 -8.54 -4.00
C SER A 242 -8.20 -9.51 -4.34
N SER A 243 -8.92 -10.00 -3.33
CA SER A 243 -10.07 -10.90 -3.50
C SER A 243 -11.37 -10.15 -3.80
N ALA A 244 -11.55 -8.97 -3.19
CA ALA A 244 -12.81 -8.23 -3.21
C ALA A 244 -12.88 -7.16 -4.32
N ALA A 245 -11.80 -6.39 -4.51
CA ALA A 245 -11.80 -5.25 -5.44
C ALA A 245 -12.20 -5.62 -6.89
N PRO A 246 -11.76 -6.75 -7.47
CA PRO A 246 -12.20 -7.15 -8.81
C PRO A 246 -13.70 -7.43 -8.91
N ARG A 247 -14.36 -7.80 -7.80
CA ARG A 247 -15.80 -8.15 -7.78
C ARG A 247 -16.70 -6.93 -7.67
N VAL A 248 -16.25 -5.87 -7.02
CA VAL A 248 -17.03 -4.62 -6.90
C VAL A 248 -16.76 -3.64 -8.03
N GLY A 249 -15.68 -3.85 -8.76
CA GLY A 249 -15.21 -2.95 -9.81
C GLY A 249 -14.45 -1.74 -9.27
N SER A 250 -13.60 -1.13 -10.13
CA SER A 250 -12.66 -0.09 -9.75
C SER A 250 -13.30 1.14 -9.08
N ALA A 251 -14.43 1.61 -9.61
CA ALA A 251 -15.10 2.80 -9.07
C ALA A 251 -15.63 2.60 -7.65
N ARG A 252 -16.30 1.47 -7.38
CA ARG A 252 -16.82 1.16 -6.04
C ARG A 252 -15.70 0.80 -5.06
N ALA A 253 -14.66 0.10 -5.52
CA ALA A 253 -13.50 -0.18 -4.71
C ALA A 253 -12.80 1.12 -4.29
N ALA A 254 -12.69 2.11 -5.17
CA ALA A 254 -12.13 3.42 -4.85
C ALA A 254 -12.97 4.17 -3.81
N VAL A 255 -14.32 4.20 -3.97
CA VAL A 255 -15.22 4.84 -3.01
C VAL A 255 -15.18 4.13 -1.64
N ALA A 256 -15.25 2.81 -1.62
CA ALA A 256 -15.14 2.05 -0.38
C ALA A 256 -13.74 2.18 0.25
N GLY A 257 -12.70 2.28 -0.57
CA GLY A 257 -11.30 2.51 -0.17
C GLY A 257 -11.07 3.87 0.49
N SER A 258 -11.85 4.89 0.12
CA SER A 258 -11.69 6.23 0.69
C SER A 258 -11.95 6.32 2.20
N VAL A 259 -12.55 5.28 2.81
CA VAL A 259 -12.69 5.15 4.28
C VAL A 259 -11.33 5.11 4.98
N GLU A 260 -10.25 4.76 4.28
CA GLU A 260 -8.89 4.79 4.83
C GLU A 260 -8.51 6.18 5.36
N LEU A 261 -8.83 7.26 4.62
CA LEU A 261 -8.48 8.63 5.04
C LEU A 261 -9.21 9.10 6.30
N PRO A 262 -10.55 9.00 6.42
CA PRO A 262 -11.24 9.25 7.69
C PRO A 262 -10.69 8.42 8.86
N MET A 263 -10.27 7.16 8.60
CA MET A 263 -9.66 6.32 9.64
C MET A 263 -8.30 6.85 10.08
N MET A 264 -7.46 7.34 9.15
CA MET A 264 -6.20 8.00 9.49
C MET A 264 -6.41 9.25 10.33
N PHE A 265 -7.43 10.07 10.01
CA PHE A 265 -7.78 11.24 10.82
C PHE A 265 -8.25 10.84 12.23
N LEU A 266 -9.09 9.82 12.32
CA LEU A 266 -9.55 9.29 13.60
C LEU A 266 -8.37 8.77 14.45
N VAL A 267 -7.43 8.10 13.84
CA VAL A 267 -6.19 7.64 14.50
C VAL A 267 -5.33 8.83 14.95
N GLY A 268 -5.13 9.83 14.10
CA GLY A 268 -4.43 11.06 14.45
C GLY A 268 -5.02 11.73 15.69
N TYR A 269 -6.35 11.88 15.71
CA TYR A 269 -7.07 12.48 16.83
C TYR A 269 -7.02 11.63 18.12
N LEU A 270 -7.31 10.31 18.02
CA LEU A 270 -7.46 9.46 19.21
C LEU A 270 -6.13 8.98 19.81
N TRP A 271 -5.10 8.78 18.98
CA TRP A 271 -3.83 8.21 19.42
C TRP A 271 -2.71 9.22 19.52
N PHE A 272 -2.79 10.30 18.76
CA PHE A 272 -1.69 11.26 18.65
C PHE A 272 -2.09 12.68 19.05
N ASP A 273 -3.32 12.86 19.60
CA ASP A 273 -3.86 14.17 20.03
C ASP A 273 -3.77 15.25 18.94
N GLU A 274 -3.85 14.85 17.65
CA GLU A 274 -3.84 15.79 16.53
C GLU A 274 -5.12 16.60 16.51
N VAL A 275 -5.01 17.93 16.41
CA VAL A 275 -6.15 18.82 16.18
C VAL A 275 -6.49 18.77 14.69
N LEU A 276 -7.73 18.35 14.36
CA LEU A 276 -8.22 18.22 13.00
C LEU A 276 -8.71 19.55 12.43
#